data_0667231434e0ec137f3672e3cb68da57
#
_entry.id   0667231434e0ec137f3672e3cb68da57
#
_cell.length_a   1.000
_cell.length_b   1.000
_cell.length_c   1.000
_cell.angle_alpha   90.00
_cell.angle_beta   90.00
_cell.angle_gamma   90.00
#
_symmetry.space_group_name_H-M   'P 1'
#
loop_
_entity.id
_entity.type
_entity.pdbx_description
1 polymer ?
#
loop_
_entity_poly.entity_id
_entity_poly.type
_entity_poly.pdbx_seq_one_letter_code
_entity_poly.pdbx_strand_id
1 'polypeptide(L)'
;IALLLTPLTVNAQKEGRPEWDNEYISGVNKEEACQIAIPFADEQQATTSVTEESPYYMTLNGTWKFHWVADPKDRPQEFYQLDYDVSQWDNIKVPATWQIEAVRNNKNWDKPLYCNTIYPFCDWRHVQWPNVIQPRPADYTFASMPNPVGSYRREFTLPDSWKGRDVFIRFNGVEA
;
A
#
# COMPACT_ATOMS: atom_id res chain seq x y z
N ILE A 1 39.10 4.51 -22.83
CA ILE A 1 38.62 3.26 -22.22
C ILE A 1 37.32 3.61 -21.52
N ALA A 2 36.20 3.36 -22.17
CA ALA A 2 34.87 3.56 -21.59
C ALA A 2 34.51 2.29 -20.79
N LEU A 3 34.38 2.42 -19.47
CA LEU A 3 33.88 1.36 -18.61
C LEU A 3 32.36 1.35 -18.75
N LEU A 4 31.83 0.39 -19.49
CA LEU A 4 30.42 0.07 -19.51
C LEU A 4 30.08 -0.62 -18.18
N LEU A 5 29.53 0.14 -17.22
CA LEU A 5 28.83 -0.41 -16.08
C LEU A 5 27.49 -0.96 -16.59
N THR A 6 27.45 -2.26 -16.87
CA THR A 6 26.19 -2.96 -17.00
C THR A 6 25.52 -2.96 -15.63
N PRO A 7 24.25 -2.53 -15.51
CA PRO A 7 23.51 -2.71 -14.26
C PRO A 7 23.40 -4.21 -14.00
N LEU A 8 23.96 -4.67 -12.89
CA LEU A 8 23.67 -5.96 -12.33
C LEU A 8 22.19 -5.95 -11.91
N THR A 9 21.32 -6.36 -12.83
CA THR A 9 19.98 -6.77 -12.46
C THR A 9 20.13 -8.02 -11.60
N VAL A 10 20.09 -7.84 -10.31
CA VAL A 10 19.95 -8.96 -9.37
C VAL A 10 18.59 -9.57 -9.65
N ASN A 11 18.56 -10.65 -10.41
CA ASN A 11 17.39 -11.51 -10.55
C ASN A 11 17.12 -12.18 -9.21
N ALA A 12 16.49 -11.44 -8.30
CA ALA A 12 16.07 -11.93 -6.98
C ALA A 12 14.68 -12.55 -7.01
N GLN A 13 14.18 -12.92 -8.17
CA GLN A 13 12.98 -13.75 -8.26
C GLN A 13 13.35 -15.20 -7.96
N LYS A 14 13.13 -15.63 -6.73
CA LYS A 14 12.79 -17.04 -6.49
C LYS A 14 11.48 -17.27 -7.23
N GLU A 15 11.55 -17.93 -8.38
CA GLU A 15 10.39 -18.24 -9.22
C GLU A 15 9.24 -18.78 -8.36
N GLY A 16 8.08 -18.14 -8.45
CA GLY A 16 6.81 -18.60 -7.90
C GLY A 16 6.37 -17.99 -6.56
N ARG A 17 7.12 -17.06 -5.93
CA ARG A 17 6.63 -16.33 -4.75
C ARG A 17 6.02 -15.00 -5.15
N PRO A 18 4.83 -14.64 -4.63
CA PRO A 18 4.25 -13.32 -4.88
C PRO A 18 5.10 -12.22 -4.24
N GLU A 19 4.98 -11.00 -4.74
CA GLU A 19 5.79 -9.85 -4.31
C GLU A 19 5.68 -9.59 -2.79
N TRP A 20 4.48 -9.72 -2.23
CA TRP A 20 4.25 -9.53 -0.78
C TRP A 20 4.83 -10.62 0.12
N ASP A 21 5.27 -11.74 -0.45
CA ASP A 21 5.93 -12.85 0.24
C ASP A 21 7.39 -13.02 -0.23
N ASN A 22 8.02 -11.94 -0.67
CA ASN A 22 9.36 -11.95 -1.20
C ASN A 22 10.18 -10.79 -0.63
N GLU A 23 11.05 -11.10 0.34
CA GLU A 23 11.92 -10.17 1.04
C GLU A 23 12.94 -9.46 0.15
N TYR A 24 13.14 -9.93 -1.07
CA TYR A 24 14.06 -9.31 -2.03
C TYR A 24 13.41 -8.23 -2.89
N ILE A 25 12.08 -8.10 -2.84
CA ILE A 25 11.33 -7.09 -3.57
C ILE A 25 10.95 -5.96 -2.62
N SER A 26 11.64 -4.85 -2.71
CA SER A 26 11.34 -3.65 -1.90
C SER A 26 10.28 -2.74 -2.51
N GLY A 27 9.99 -2.90 -3.78
CA GLY A 27 8.99 -2.11 -4.48
C GLY A 27 8.86 -2.49 -5.95
N VAL A 28 7.64 -2.36 -6.47
CA VAL A 28 7.32 -2.52 -7.89
C VAL A 28 6.65 -1.22 -8.36
N ASN A 29 7.12 -0.66 -9.48
CA ASN A 29 6.61 0.60 -10.04
C ASN A 29 6.57 1.76 -9.02
N LYS A 30 7.56 1.79 -8.14
CA LYS A 30 7.70 2.77 -7.07
C LYS A 30 8.98 3.56 -7.29
N GLU A 31 8.87 4.88 -7.26
CA GLU A 31 10.01 5.78 -7.26
C GLU A 31 10.84 5.64 -5.98
N GLU A 32 12.10 6.01 -6.06
CA GLU A 32 12.95 6.07 -4.87
C GLU A 32 12.40 7.05 -3.85
N ALA A 33 12.62 6.75 -2.57
CA ALA A 33 12.19 7.63 -1.50
C ALA A 33 12.91 8.99 -1.62
N CYS A 34 12.13 10.05 -1.76
CA CYS A 34 12.63 11.41 -1.85
C CYS A 34 11.86 12.35 -0.90
N GLN A 35 12.48 13.49 -0.62
CA GLN A 35 11.76 14.56 0.06
C GLN A 35 10.64 15.09 -0.83
N ILE A 36 9.48 15.35 -0.23
CA ILE A 36 8.38 15.93 -0.97
C ILE A 36 8.61 17.42 -1.12
N ALA A 37 8.55 17.88 -2.37
CA ALA A 37 8.36 19.28 -2.68
C ALA A 37 7.11 19.40 -3.55
N ILE A 38 6.11 20.10 -3.05
CA ILE A 38 4.91 20.40 -3.83
C ILE A 38 5.20 21.68 -4.64
N PRO A 39 5.15 21.62 -5.98
CA PRO A 39 5.34 22.80 -6.80
C PRO A 39 4.18 23.77 -6.66
N PHE A 40 4.45 25.05 -6.83
CA PHE A 40 3.47 26.12 -6.93
C PHE A 40 3.64 26.86 -8.25
N ALA A 41 2.70 27.74 -8.61
CA ALA A 41 2.77 28.46 -9.86
C ALA A 41 3.85 29.54 -9.86
N ASP A 42 4.12 30.12 -8.67
CA ASP A 42 5.14 31.15 -8.47
C ASP A 42 5.69 31.14 -7.03
N GLU A 43 6.74 31.93 -6.80
CA GLU A 43 7.44 32.02 -5.51
C GLU A 43 6.55 32.62 -4.41
N GLN A 44 5.69 33.57 -4.74
CA GLN A 44 4.78 34.18 -3.76
C GLN A 44 3.81 33.13 -3.22
N GLN A 45 3.21 32.34 -4.08
CA GLN A 45 2.33 31.24 -3.67
C GLN A 45 3.09 30.21 -2.85
N ALA A 46 4.30 29.83 -3.28
CA ALA A 46 5.11 28.85 -2.56
C ALA A 46 5.48 29.27 -1.12
N THR A 47 5.53 30.58 -0.85
CA THR A 47 5.90 31.09 0.47
C THR A 47 4.72 31.44 1.36
N THR A 48 3.53 31.66 0.80
CA THR A 48 2.36 32.14 1.53
C THR A 48 1.20 31.16 1.62
N SER A 49 1.18 30.16 0.72
CA SER A 49 0.07 29.20 0.61
C SER A 49 0.38 27.87 1.30
N VAL A 50 -0.67 27.15 1.67
CA VAL A 50 -0.58 25.77 2.14
C VAL A 50 -0.58 24.79 0.96
N THR A 51 -0.12 23.57 1.17
CA THR A 51 0.01 22.54 0.13
C THR A 51 -1.28 22.34 -0.68
N GLU A 52 -2.40 22.33 0.02
CA GLU A 52 -3.73 22.08 -0.56
C GLU A 52 -4.18 23.16 -1.55
N GLU A 53 -3.58 24.35 -1.51
CA GLU A 53 -3.86 25.46 -2.41
C GLU A 53 -3.03 25.41 -3.70
N SER A 54 -2.06 24.49 -3.77
CA SER A 54 -1.27 24.33 -4.98
C SER A 54 -2.14 23.86 -6.16
N PRO A 55 -2.01 24.51 -7.35
CA PRO A 55 -2.69 24.02 -8.55
C PRO A 55 -2.15 22.68 -9.07
N TYR A 56 -1.06 22.18 -8.48
CA TYR A 56 -0.40 20.92 -8.83
C TYR A 56 -0.54 19.85 -7.75
N TYR A 57 -1.47 20.04 -6.82
CA TYR A 57 -1.78 19.08 -5.77
C TYR A 57 -3.25 18.68 -5.79
N MET A 58 -3.50 17.41 -5.59
CA MET A 58 -4.85 16.88 -5.43
C MET A 58 -4.86 15.81 -4.35
N THR A 59 -5.71 15.97 -3.34
CA THR A 59 -5.88 14.93 -2.32
C THR A 59 -6.81 13.83 -2.82
N LEU A 60 -6.42 12.58 -2.53
CA LEU A 60 -7.26 11.41 -2.71
C LEU A 60 -7.93 10.98 -1.40
N ASN A 61 -7.83 11.77 -0.32
CA ASN A 61 -8.57 11.52 0.90
C ASN A 61 -10.09 11.55 0.66
N GLY A 62 -10.82 10.78 1.45
CA GLY A 62 -12.28 10.74 1.35
C GLY A 62 -12.83 9.32 1.31
N THR A 63 -13.92 9.10 0.61
CA THR A 63 -14.58 7.79 0.54
C THR A 63 -14.04 6.98 -0.62
N TRP A 64 -13.63 5.73 -0.31
CA TRP A 64 -13.14 4.75 -1.27
C TRP A 64 -14.05 3.53 -1.26
N LYS A 65 -14.09 2.80 -2.34
CA LYS A 65 -14.62 1.43 -2.38
C LYS A 65 -13.66 0.51 -1.66
N PHE A 66 -14.20 -0.42 -0.87
CA PHE A 66 -13.42 -1.30 0.00
C PHE A 66 -13.97 -2.71 0.01
N HIS A 67 -13.08 -3.68 -0.15
CA HIS A 67 -13.40 -5.09 -0.04
C HIS A 67 -12.40 -5.78 0.89
N TRP A 68 -12.89 -6.38 1.95
CA TRP A 68 -12.08 -7.09 2.93
C TRP A 68 -12.27 -8.60 2.80
N VAL A 69 -11.18 -9.33 2.91
CA VAL A 69 -11.17 -10.79 2.97
C VAL A 69 -10.27 -11.25 4.12
N ALA A 70 -10.63 -12.37 4.74
CA ALA A 70 -9.87 -12.92 5.86
C ALA A 70 -8.61 -13.66 5.42
N ASP A 71 -8.54 -14.09 4.18
CA ASP A 71 -7.44 -14.90 3.64
C ASP A 71 -6.98 -14.30 2.30
N PRO A 72 -5.66 -14.13 2.08
CA PRO A 72 -5.11 -13.58 0.84
C PRO A 72 -5.54 -14.30 -0.44
N LYS A 73 -5.84 -15.61 -0.36
CA LYS A 73 -6.28 -16.38 -1.52
C LYS A 73 -7.64 -15.93 -2.07
N ASP A 74 -8.47 -15.34 -1.20
CA ASP A 74 -9.84 -14.91 -1.54
C ASP A 74 -9.89 -13.46 -2.05
N ARG A 75 -8.74 -12.76 -2.12
CA ARG A 75 -8.70 -11.39 -2.60
C ARG A 75 -9.10 -11.29 -4.07
N PRO A 76 -9.81 -10.23 -4.47
CA PRO A 76 -10.07 -9.97 -5.88
C PRO A 76 -8.75 -9.66 -6.60
N GLN A 77 -8.43 -10.42 -7.65
CA GLN A 77 -7.15 -10.27 -8.36
C GLN A 77 -7.20 -9.24 -9.48
N GLU A 78 -8.33 -9.16 -10.18
CA GLU A 78 -8.50 -8.32 -11.36
C GLU A 78 -9.17 -6.95 -11.08
N PHE A 79 -9.28 -6.56 -9.81
CA PHE A 79 -10.02 -5.36 -9.41
C PHE A 79 -9.42 -4.03 -9.90
N TYR A 80 -8.21 -4.04 -10.42
CA TYR A 80 -7.55 -2.90 -11.04
C TYR A 80 -8.08 -2.62 -12.45
N GLN A 81 -8.79 -3.56 -13.08
CA GLN A 81 -9.36 -3.37 -14.40
C GLN A 81 -10.50 -2.35 -14.37
N LEU A 82 -10.62 -1.53 -15.43
CA LEU A 82 -11.59 -0.43 -15.46
C LEU A 82 -13.04 -0.91 -15.45
N ASP A 83 -13.32 -2.06 -16.04
CA ASP A 83 -14.64 -2.67 -16.16
C ASP A 83 -15.01 -3.60 -14.98
N TYR A 84 -14.10 -3.74 -13.99
CA TYR A 84 -14.38 -4.56 -12.81
C TYR A 84 -15.48 -3.93 -11.95
N ASP A 85 -16.56 -4.68 -11.72
CA ASP A 85 -17.70 -4.20 -10.94
C ASP A 85 -17.39 -4.20 -9.44
N VAL A 86 -17.35 -3.02 -8.87
CA VAL A 86 -17.20 -2.77 -7.43
C VAL A 86 -18.46 -2.22 -6.77
N SER A 87 -19.62 -2.33 -7.44
CA SER A 87 -20.89 -1.77 -6.96
C SER A 87 -21.29 -2.35 -5.60
N GLN A 88 -20.98 -3.64 -5.36
CA GLN A 88 -21.30 -4.35 -4.13
C GLN A 88 -20.22 -4.18 -3.03
N TRP A 89 -19.14 -3.47 -3.31
CA TRP A 89 -18.10 -3.21 -2.31
C TRP A 89 -18.59 -2.21 -1.27
N ASP A 90 -18.12 -2.39 -0.06
CA ASP A 90 -18.34 -1.42 1.01
C ASP A 90 -17.69 -0.07 0.69
N ASN A 91 -17.97 0.93 1.51
CA ASN A 91 -17.29 2.20 1.49
C ASN A 91 -16.47 2.37 2.78
N ILE A 92 -15.27 2.91 2.64
CA ILE A 92 -14.38 3.23 3.75
C ILE A 92 -13.87 4.66 3.63
N LYS A 93 -13.67 5.33 4.75
CA LYS A 93 -12.98 6.63 4.77
C LYS A 93 -11.47 6.43 4.73
N VAL A 94 -10.79 7.24 3.98
CA VAL A 94 -9.33 7.29 3.88
C VAL A 94 -8.89 8.74 4.17
N PRO A 95 -7.91 8.98 5.04
CA PRO A 95 -7.11 8.01 5.78
C PRO A 95 -7.84 7.39 6.97
N ALA A 96 -7.70 6.10 7.16
CA ALA A 96 -8.12 5.36 8.35
C ALA A 96 -7.57 3.93 8.32
N THR A 97 -7.58 3.25 9.45
CA THR A 97 -7.38 1.81 9.52
C THR A 97 -8.72 1.10 9.41
N TRP A 98 -8.79 0.01 8.67
CA TRP A 98 -10.07 -0.70 8.47
C TRP A 98 -10.63 -1.28 9.77
N GLN A 99 -9.78 -1.68 10.73
CA GLN A 99 -10.22 -2.20 12.02
C GLN A 99 -11.01 -1.15 12.82
N ILE A 100 -10.55 0.10 12.80
CA ILE A 100 -11.25 1.21 13.49
C ILE A 100 -12.54 1.55 12.74
N GLU A 101 -12.50 1.60 11.42
CA GLU A 101 -13.70 1.85 10.63
C GLU A 101 -14.71 0.68 10.74
N ALA A 102 -14.25 -0.55 10.89
CA ALA A 102 -15.11 -1.69 11.18
C ALA A 102 -15.91 -1.49 12.47
N VAL A 103 -15.24 -1.10 13.55
CA VAL A 103 -15.91 -0.81 14.83
C VAL A 103 -16.91 0.34 14.69
N ARG A 104 -16.52 1.44 14.05
CA ARG A 104 -17.37 2.63 13.87
C ARG A 104 -18.63 2.34 13.04
N ASN A 105 -18.51 1.48 12.05
CA ASN A 105 -19.58 1.19 11.08
C ASN A 105 -20.24 -0.18 11.29
N ASN A 106 -19.94 -0.85 12.41
CA ASN A 106 -20.46 -2.19 12.75
C ASN A 106 -20.24 -3.20 11.63
N LYS A 107 -19.00 -3.23 11.08
CA LYS A 107 -18.56 -4.15 10.05
C LYS A 107 -17.71 -5.27 10.65
N ASN A 108 -17.67 -6.40 9.98
CA ASN A 108 -16.87 -7.56 10.38
C ASN A 108 -15.59 -7.66 9.54
N TRP A 109 -14.80 -6.58 9.51
CA TRP A 109 -13.57 -6.54 8.70
C TRP A 109 -12.31 -6.95 9.48
N ASP A 110 -12.39 -7.19 10.74
CA ASP A 110 -11.32 -7.52 11.67
C ASP A 110 -11.48 -6.72 12.97
N LYS A 111 -10.65 -7.05 13.95
CA LYS A 111 -10.64 -6.38 15.25
C LYS A 111 -9.38 -5.52 15.38
N PRO A 112 -9.50 -4.34 16.01
CA PRO A 112 -8.31 -3.58 16.37
C PRO A 112 -7.41 -4.39 17.30
N LEU A 113 -6.17 -4.61 16.90
CA LEU A 113 -5.14 -5.25 17.69
C LEU A 113 -3.98 -4.28 17.84
N TYR A 114 -3.47 -4.16 19.06
CA TYR A 114 -2.23 -3.44 19.27
C TYR A 114 -1.04 -4.38 19.03
N CYS A 115 -0.31 -4.11 17.94
CA CYS A 115 0.88 -4.86 17.58
C CYS A 115 1.99 -3.86 17.25
N ASN A 116 3.06 -3.85 18.05
CA ASN A 116 4.22 -3.00 17.82
C ASN A 116 5.52 -3.76 17.52
N THR A 117 5.55 -5.06 17.80
CA THR A 117 6.76 -5.87 17.67
C THR A 117 6.54 -7.20 16.92
N ILE A 118 5.32 -7.70 16.89
CA ILE A 118 4.98 -9.00 16.29
C ILE A 118 3.74 -8.80 15.43
N TYR A 119 3.80 -9.18 14.18
CA TYR A 119 2.64 -9.18 13.31
C TYR A 119 1.58 -10.19 13.81
N PRO A 120 0.28 -9.83 13.80
CA PRO A 120 -0.79 -10.70 14.34
C PRO A 120 -0.93 -12.04 13.59
N PHE A 121 -0.43 -12.12 12.37
CA PHE A 121 -0.38 -13.34 11.56
C PHE A 121 0.91 -14.15 11.74
N CYS A 122 1.82 -13.73 12.63
CA CYS A 122 3.00 -14.52 13.00
C CYS A 122 2.67 -15.54 14.08
N ASP A 123 3.12 -16.78 13.89
CA ASP A 123 3.10 -17.76 14.99
C ASP A 123 4.19 -17.39 16.00
N TRP A 124 3.77 -16.75 17.10
CA TRP A 124 4.64 -16.32 18.18
C TRP A 124 5.47 -17.48 18.80
N ARG A 125 5.05 -18.73 18.64
CA ARG A 125 5.80 -19.92 19.11
C ARG A 125 7.14 -20.08 18.40
N HIS A 126 7.32 -19.44 17.24
CA HIS A 126 8.57 -19.43 16.49
C HIS A 126 9.44 -18.19 16.81
N VAL A 127 8.99 -17.35 17.73
CA VAL A 127 9.78 -16.21 18.24
C VAL A 127 10.39 -16.59 19.59
N GLN A 128 11.68 -16.78 19.63
CA GLN A 128 12.39 -17.02 20.91
C GLN A 128 12.86 -15.68 21.50
N TRP A 129 12.40 -15.41 22.72
CA TRP A 129 12.99 -14.34 23.52
C TRP A 129 14.37 -14.77 24.10
N PRO A 130 15.35 -13.86 24.21
CA PRO A 130 15.20 -12.40 24.04
C PRO A 130 15.64 -11.84 22.71
N ASN A 131 15.80 -12.38 21.63
CA ASN A 131 16.12 -11.68 20.38
C ASN A 131 16.51 -12.60 19.20
N VAL A 132 16.13 -13.86 19.23
CA VAL A 132 16.36 -14.72 18.09
C VAL A 132 15.04 -14.99 17.40
N ILE A 133 14.80 -14.30 16.33
CA ILE A 133 13.74 -14.68 15.39
C ILE A 133 14.20 -16.00 14.77
N GLN A 134 13.45 -17.07 15.02
CA GLN A 134 13.71 -18.34 14.36
C GLN A 134 13.54 -18.19 12.86
N PRO A 135 14.35 -18.89 12.07
CA PRO A 135 14.10 -18.93 10.63
C PRO A 135 12.66 -19.37 10.39
N ARG A 136 12.02 -18.73 9.44
CA ARG A 136 10.68 -19.06 8.98
C ARG A 136 10.61 -20.58 8.69
N PRO A 137 9.62 -21.31 9.24
CA PRO A 137 9.43 -22.71 8.89
C PRO A 137 9.28 -22.91 7.39
N ALA A 138 9.80 -23.99 6.84
CA ALA A 138 9.77 -24.25 5.39
C ALA A 138 8.35 -24.39 4.83
N ASP A 139 7.42 -24.80 5.69
CA ASP A 139 5.98 -24.94 5.40
C ASP A 139 5.15 -23.69 5.69
N TYR A 140 5.80 -22.62 6.24
CA TYR A 140 5.12 -21.38 6.50
C TYR A 140 4.85 -20.63 5.19
N THR A 141 3.61 -20.35 4.94
CA THR A 141 3.15 -19.46 3.84
C THR A 141 2.09 -18.53 4.39
N PHE A 142 1.88 -17.37 3.75
CA PHE A 142 0.75 -16.51 4.10
C PHE A 142 -0.60 -17.21 3.92
N ALA A 143 -0.67 -18.22 3.05
CA ALA A 143 -1.86 -19.03 2.86
C ALA A 143 -2.17 -19.96 4.05
N SER A 144 -1.18 -20.27 4.90
CA SER A 144 -1.37 -21.14 6.07
C SER A 144 -1.72 -20.38 7.36
N MET A 145 -1.60 -19.05 7.34
CA MET A 145 -1.88 -18.18 8.48
C MET A 145 -2.93 -17.13 8.10
N PRO A 146 -3.91 -16.85 8.96
CA PRO A 146 -4.84 -15.77 8.74
C PRO A 146 -4.07 -14.44 8.53
N ASN A 147 -4.20 -13.85 7.37
CA ASN A 147 -3.59 -12.60 7.01
C ASN A 147 -4.59 -11.80 6.17
N PRO A 148 -5.49 -11.05 6.81
CA PRO A 148 -6.58 -10.37 6.12
C PRO A 148 -6.05 -9.36 5.10
N VAL A 149 -6.78 -9.20 4.02
CA VAL A 149 -6.46 -8.28 2.93
C VAL A 149 -7.60 -7.30 2.72
N GLY A 150 -7.27 -6.00 2.68
CA GLY A 150 -8.16 -4.94 2.28
C GLY A 150 -7.83 -4.46 0.87
N SER A 151 -8.78 -4.60 -0.05
CA SER A 151 -8.66 -4.06 -1.41
C SER A 151 -9.39 -2.72 -1.49
N TYR A 152 -8.69 -1.69 -1.98
CA TYR A 152 -9.20 -0.33 -2.07
C TYR A 152 -9.29 0.10 -3.53
N ARG A 153 -10.39 0.76 -3.90
CA ARG A 153 -10.54 1.35 -5.23
C ARG A 153 -11.17 2.73 -5.17
N ARG A 154 -10.60 3.66 -5.91
CA ARG A 154 -11.14 5.00 -6.10
C ARG A 154 -10.92 5.45 -7.53
N GLU A 155 -11.95 6.07 -8.08
CA GLU A 155 -11.87 6.77 -9.36
C GLU A 155 -11.64 8.25 -9.12
N PHE A 156 -10.82 8.86 -9.95
CA PHE A 156 -10.55 10.29 -9.93
C PHE A 156 -10.21 10.78 -11.34
N THR A 157 -10.38 12.07 -11.56
CA THR A 157 -10.06 12.70 -12.84
C THR A 157 -8.92 13.69 -12.63
N LEU A 158 -7.88 13.57 -13.44
CA LEU A 158 -6.79 14.55 -13.44
C LEU A 158 -7.27 15.86 -14.06
N PRO A 159 -6.90 17.02 -13.50
CA PRO A 159 -7.17 18.31 -14.10
C PRO A 159 -6.53 18.43 -15.50
N ASP A 160 -7.23 19.05 -16.44
CA ASP A 160 -6.70 19.28 -17.79
C ASP A 160 -5.40 20.09 -17.77
N SER A 161 -5.22 20.96 -16.79
CA SER A 161 -4.00 21.76 -16.58
C SER A 161 -2.75 20.91 -16.28
N TRP A 162 -2.93 19.62 -15.96
CA TRP A 162 -1.82 18.69 -15.71
C TRP A 162 -1.39 17.92 -16.96
N LYS A 163 -2.07 18.12 -18.07
CA LYS A 163 -1.75 17.44 -19.33
C LYS A 163 -0.32 17.75 -19.78
N GLY A 164 0.43 16.70 -20.08
CA GLY A 164 1.83 16.78 -20.48
C GLY A 164 2.82 16.91 -19.31
N ARG A 165 2.37 16.74 -18.07
CA ARG A 165 3.22 16.68 -16.88
C ARG A 165 3.34 15.26 -16.39
N ASP A 166 4.44 14.96 -15.69
CA ASP A 166 4.55 13.74 -14.89
C ASP A 166 3.66 13.88 -13.65
N VAL A 167 2.88 12.83 -13.37
CA VAL A 167 1.94 12.82 -12.25
C VAL A 167 2.30 11.65 -11.33
N PHE A 168 2.52 11.97 -10.07
CA PHE A 168 2.87 10.99 -9.05
C PHE A 168 1.71 10.80 -8.07
N ILE A 169 1.42 9.56 -7.74
CA ILE A 169 0.55 9.24 -6.61
C ILE A 169 1.41 8.93 -5.39
N ARG A 170 1.03 9.49 -4.25
CA ARG A 170 1.75 9.26 -3.00
C ARG A 170 0.83 8.74 -1.91
N PHE A 171 1.30 7.69 -1.27
CA PHE A 171 0.70 7.13 -0.07
C PHE A 171 1.59 7.47 1.13
N ASN A 172 1.06 8.23 2.10
CA ASN A 172 1.81 8.66 3.28
C ASN A 172 1.88 7.57 4.37
N GLY A 173 1.03 6.57 4.30
CA GLY A 173 1.05 5.43 5.20
C GLY A 173 0.20 4.31 4.60
N VAL A 174 0.82 3.18 4.37
CA VAL A 174 0.16 1.92 4.04
C VAL A 174 0.81 0.89 4.96
N GLU A 175 0.03 0.40 5.91
CA GLU A 175 0.47 -0.64 6.84
C GLU A 175 -0.16 -1.97 6.48
N ALA A 176 0.58 -3.05 6.74
CA ALA A 176 0.12 -4.43 6.58
C ALA A 176 -0.56 -4.92 7.87
#